data_a9251d09ef05768eb823126bdf2e103a
#
_entry.id   a9251d09ef05768eb823126bdf2e103a
#
_cell.length_a   1.000
_cell.length_b   1.000
_cell.length_c   1.000
_cell.angle_alpha   90.00
_cell.angle_beta   90.00
_cell.angle_gamma   90.00
#
_symmetry.space_group_name_H-M   'P 1'
#
loop_
_entity.id
_entity.type
_entity.pdbx_description
1 polymer ?
#
loop_
_entity_poly.entity_id
_entity_poly.type
_entity_poly.pdbx_seq_one_letter_code
_entity_poly.pdbx_strand_id
1 'polypeptide(L)'
;MHLLVVANETVTGRKLIEAVERHRNGELRVTVISPVNQPQRGYVVYEDTRRAAAGRRLDRTVSMLRDEGIPAHGLVVDTDPVTAVRDALAQLEPHVDELIVATHPQQKSGWLRKNVIDRIRGVADDRPVEHVVVDLSAETGQQNVLVIANETVLGEALLNKVRERAQRGRASFLIISPQSDPSESAHPEAERRLKRAVSELRGEGVEAHGQVAHPDPFSAALEAIGEERVDEIIVSTFGPEKSGWLRRDLVERLRNETNLPVEHVMATSEVPA
;
A
#
# COMPACT_ATOMS: atom_id res chain seq x y z
N MET A 1 -7.06 17.90 23.36
CA MET A 1 -7.46 16.52 23.06
C MET A 1 -6.42 15.87 22.20
N HIS A 2 -6.00 14.63 22.52
CA HIS A 2 -5.05 13.86 21.75
C HIS A 2 -5.72 12.61 21.19
N LEU A 3 -5.83 12.53 19.88
CA LEU A 3 -6.47 11.44 19.15
C LEU A 3 -5.43 10.52 18.53
N LEU A 4 -5.51 9.22 18.79
CA LEU A 4 -4.69 8.20 18.17
C LEU A 4 -5.45 7.56 17.00
N VAL A 5 -4.95 7.72 15.79
CA VAL A 5 -5.49 7.08 14.59
C VAL A 5 -4.64 5.87 14.22
N VAL A 6 -5.26 4.71 14.14
CA VAL A 6 -4.63 3.47 13.70
C VAL A 6 -5.08 3.20 12.26
N ALA A 7 -4.18 3.47 11.32
CA ALA A 7 -4.44 3.33 9.88
C ALA A 7 -3.70 2.11 9.33
N ASN A 8 -4.43 1.03 9.05
CA ASN A 8 -3.84 -0.16 8.44
C ASN A 8 -3.81 -0.05 6.91
N GLU A 9 -4.71 -0.69 6.26
CA GLU A 9 -4.81 -0.77 4.80
C GLU A 9 -5.59 0.41 4.21
N THR A 10 -6.21 1.19 5.07
CA THR A 10 -7.04 2.33 4.71
C THR A 10 -6.27 3.61 4.86
N VAL A 11 -6.04 4.19 3.75
CA VAL A 11 -5.53 5.53 3.67
C VAL A 11 -6.61 6.40 3.05
N THR A 12 -6.82 7.59 3.64
CA THR A 12 -7.38 8.72 2.93
C THR A 12 -8.84 8.59 2.47
N GLY A 13 -9.75 8.27 3.36
CA GLY A 13 -11.18 8.41 3.05
C GLY A 13 -11.76 9.63 3.74
N ARG A 14 -12.70 10.28 3.06
CA ARG A 14 -13.48 11.38 3.62
C ARG A 14 -14.10 11.03 4.98
N LYS A 15 -14.53 9.79 5.15
CA LYS A 15 -15.06 9.27 6.41
C LYS A 15 -14.07 9.30 7.56
N LEU A 16 -12.77 9.08 7.30
CA LEU A 16 -11.76 9.22 8.34
C LEU A 16 -11.60 10.68 8.76
N ILE A 17 -11.55 11.60 7.79
CA ILE A 17 -11.48 13.04 8.08
C ILE A 17 -12.71 13.48 8.87
N GLU A 18 -13.91 13.12 8.42
CA GLU A 18 -15.16 13.45 9.11
C GLU A 18 -15.20 12.86 10.53
N ALA A 19 -14.63 11.67 10.73
CA ALA A 19 -14.49 11.09 12.07
C ALA A 19 -13.56 11.93 12.94
N VAL A 20 -12.40 12.30 12.45
CA VAL A 20 -11.45 13.14 13.18
C VAL A 20 -12.03 14.54 13.44
N GLU A 21 -12.73 15.14 12.49
CA GLU A 21 -13.37 16.45 12.64
C GLU A 21 -14.48 16.46 13.70
N ARG A 22 -15.23 15.37 13.87
CA ARG A 22 -16.23 15.28 14.96
C ARG A 22 -15.62 15.44 16.34
N HIS A 23 -14.34 15.13 16.50
CA HIS A 23 -13.60 15.30 17.76
C HIS A 23 -12.94 16.68 17.89
N ARG A 24 -13.14 17.58 16.93
CA ARG A 24 -12.52 18.94 16.92
C ARG A 24 -13.21 19.91 17.87
N ASN A 25 -13.16 19.61 19.16
CA ASN A 25 -13.67 20.47 20.23
C ASN A 25 -12.51 21.22 20.91
N GLY A 26 -11.95 22.25 20.25
CA GLY A 26 -10.80 23.01 20.75
C GLY A 26 -9.47 22.58 20.10
N GLU A 27 -8.39 22.57 20.87
CA GLU A 27 -7.06 22.16 20.37
C GLU A 27 -7.02 20.64 20.21
N LEU A 28 -6.92 20.19 18.95
CA LEU A 28 -6.83 18.79 18.58
C LEU A 28 -5.41 18.46 18.12
N ARG A 29 -4.82 17.42 18.69
CA ARG A 29 -3.59 16.78 18.23
C ARG A 29 -3.92 15.38 17.72
N VAL A 30 -3.42 15.03 16.53
CA VAL A 30 -3.62 13.72 15.93
C VAL A 30 -2.29 13.01 15.77
N THR A 31 -2.16 11.82 16.34
CA THR A 31 -1.05 10.91 16.06
C THR A 31 -1.57 9.75 15.23
N VAL A 32 -0.99 9.52 14.07
CA VAL A 32 -1.34 8.41 13.19
C VAL A 32 -0.27 7.32 13.31
N ILE A 33 -0.66 6.09 13.62
CA ILE A 33 0.23 4.94 13.56
C ILE A 33 -0.15 4.01 12.41
N SER A 34 0.86 3.55 11.67
CA SER A 34 0.72 2.57 10.60
C SER A 34 1.51 1.32 10.95
N PRO A 35 0.85 0.27 11.48
CA PRO A 35 1.50 -0.99 11.78
C PRO A 35 1.98 -1.70 10.51
N VAL A 36 3.16 -2.30 10.57
CA VAL A 36 3.68 -3.14 9.50
C VAL A 36 2.98 -4.50 9.57
N ASN A 37 2.36 -4.92 8.48
CA ASN A 37 1.70 -6.21 8.43
C ASN A 37 2.71 -7.35 8.55
N GLN A 38 2.50 -8.25 9.51
CA GLN A 38 3.32 -9.46 9.69
C GLN A 38 2.87 -10.55 8.71
N PRO A 39 3.78 -11.30 8.06
CA PRO A 39 3.40 -12.36 7.12
C PRO A 39 2.64 -13.46 7.84
N GLN A 40 1.65 -13.99 7.17
CA GLN A 40 0.86 -15.10 7.73
C GLN A 40 1.51 -16.48 7.49
N ARG A 41 2.49 -16.62 6.63
CA ARG A 41 3.21 -17.88 6.32
C ARG A 41 4.58 -17.59 5.74
N GLY A 42 5.59 -18.11 6.36
CA GLY A 42 6.93 -18.60 5.97
C GLY A 42 7.70 -18.07 4.75
N TYR A 43 7.31 -16.99 4.11
CA TYR A 43 8.11 -16.36 3.06
C TYR A 43 8.94 -15.24 3.66
N VAL A 44 10.22 -15.19 3.29
CA VAL A 44 11.09 -14.07 3.64
C VAL A 44 10.63 -12.87 2.83
N VAL A 45 9.75 -12.06 3.41
CA VAL A 45 9.40 -10.76 2.85
C VAL A 45 10.48 -9.78 3.27
N TYR A 46 10.99 -9.02 2.34
CA TYR A 46 11.96 -7.98 2.66
C TYR A 46 11.28 -6.96 3.60
N GLU A 47 11.82 -6.83 4.79
CA GLU A 47 11.33 -5.93 5.85
C GLU A 47 11.18 -4.49 5.34
N ASP A 48 12.13 -4.03 4.52
CA ASP A 48 12.10 -2.72 3.87
C ASP A 48 10.86 -2.48 2.99
N THR A 49 10.37 -3.52 2.31
CA THR A 49 9.19 -3.43 1.44
C THR A 49 7.92 -3.14 2.22
N ARG A 50 7.74 -3.82 3.35
CA ARG A 50 6.57 -3.64 4.22
C ARG A 50 6.59 -2.30 4.92
N ARG A 51 7.75 -1.90 5.40
CA ARG A 51 7.94 -0.61 6.03
C ARG A 51 7.67 0.52 5.05
N ALA A 52 8.08 0.37 3.79
CA ALA A 52 7.79 1.32 2.72
C ALA A 52 6.28 1.40 2.43
N ALA A 53 5.56 0.29 2.37
CA ALA A 53 4.11 0.27 2.18
C ALA A 53 3.37 0.94 3.35
N ALA A 54 3.76 0.63 4.59
CA ALA A 54 3.22 1.29 5.78
C ALA A 54 3.53 2.80 5.79
N GLY A 55 4.73 3.20 5.37
CA GLY A 55 5.15 4.60 5.25
C GLY A 55 4.29 5.37 4.24
N ARG A 56 4.06 4.81 3.05
CA ARG A 56 3.17 5.43 2.04
C ARG A 56 1.75 5.65 2.57
N ARG A 57 1.20 4.65 3.25
CA ARG A 57 -0.14 4.78 3.89
C ARG A 57 -0.16 5.91 4.89
N LEU A 58 0.85 5.93 5.74
CA LEU A 58 0.99 6.95 6.77
C LEU A 58 1.08 8.36 6.17
N ASP A 59 1.98 8.56 5.21
CA ASP A 59 2.20 9.86 4.56
C ASP A 59 0.93 10.40 3.91
N ARG A 60 0.19 9.54 3.23
CA ARG A 60 -1.10 9.92 2.64
C ARG A 60 -2.10 10.37 3.71
N THR A 61 -2.26 9.59 4.77
CA THR A 61 -3.19 9.92 5.85
C THR A 61 -2.83 11.25 6.52
N VAL A 62 -1.56 11.42 6.85
CA VAL A 62 -1.05 12.64 7.51
C VAL A 62 -1.20 13.86 6.59
N SER A 63 -0.87 13.72 5.30
CA SER A 63 -1.02 14.81 4.33
C SER A 63 -2.47 15.26 4.21
N MET A 64 -3.41 14.32 4.07
CA MET A 64 -4.83 14.68 3.99
C MET A 64 -5.36 15.38 5.23
N LEU A 65 -5.01 14.91 6.42
CA LEU A 65 -5.41 15.58 7.66
C LEU A 65 -4.86 17.00 7.71
N ARG A 66 -3.60 17.20 7.29
CA ARG A 66 -2.97 18.52 7.24
C ARG A 66 -3.60 19.45 6.20
N ASP A 67 -3.97 18.93 5.04
CA ASP A 67 -4.65 19.67 3.97
C ASP A 67 -6.02 20.20 4.44
N GLU A 68 -6.69 19.47 5.35
CA GLU A 68 -7.91 19.91 6.04
C GLU A 68 -7.63 20.79 7.29
N GLY A 69 -6.38 21.21 7.48
CA GLY A 69 -5.98 22.07 8.60
C GLY A 69 -5.97 21.36 9.96
N ILE A 70 -5.86 20.05 9.99
CA ILE A 70 -5.77 19.23 11.20
C ILE A 70 -4.30 18.93 11.49
N PRO A 71 -3.71 19.41 12.62
CA PRO A 71 -2.33 19.08 12.98
C PRO A 71 -2.17 17.59 13.21
N ALA A 72 -1.46 16.91 12.31
CA ALA A 72 -1.23 15.47 12.37
C ALA A 72 0.25 15.13 12.16
N HIS A 73 0.72 14.10 12.84
CA HIS A 73 2.01 13.47 12.62
C HIS A 73 1.85 11.96 12.71
N GLY A 74 2.84 11.24 12.18
CA GLY A 74 2.70 9.81 12.02
C GLY A 74 3.95 9.02 12.36
N LEU A 75 3.75 7.75 12.71
CA LEU A 75 4.78 6.79 13.05
C LEU A 75 4.49 5.46 12.34
N VAL A 76 5.49 4.93 11.62
CA VAL A 76 5.49 3.53 11.17
C VAL A 76 5.97 2.67 12.33
N VAL A 77 5.24 1.62 12.66
CA VAL A 77 5.56 0.72 13.79
C VAL A 77 5.70 -0.73 13.31
N ASP A 78 6.84 -1.36 13.63
CA ASP A 78 7.19 -2.72 13.20
C ASP A 78 6.62 -3.78 14.17
N THR A 79 5.30 -3.71 14.43
CA THR A 79 4.65 -4.66 15.32
C THR A 79 3.20 -4.88 14.91
N ASP A 80 2.55 -5.88 15.50
CA ASP A 80 1.13 -6.09 15.26
C ASP A 80 0.29 -4.92 15.80
N PRO A 81 -0.89 -4.68 15.24
CA PRO A 81 -1.67 -3.48 15.54
C PRO A 81 -2.10 -3.36 17.01
N VAL A 82 -2.29 -4.46 17.72
CA VAL A 82 -2.68 -4.44 19.14
C VAL A 82 -1.51 -4.03 20.03
N THR A 83 -0.34 -4.58 19.74
CA THR A 83 0.92 -4.20 20.42
C THR A 83 1.27 -2.75 20.10
N ALA A 84 1.14 -2.32 18.82
CA ALA A 84 1.37 -0.95 18.42
C ALA A 84 0.51 0.06 19.19
N VAL A 85 -0.78 -0.26 19.39
CA VAL A 85 -1.68 0.58 20.20
C VAL A 85 -1.24 0.60 21.66
N ARG A 86 -0.93 -0.55 22.24
CA ARG A 86 -0.47 -0.62 23.65
C ARG A 86 0.77 0.23 23.89
N ASP A 87 1.76 0.12 22.98
CA ASP A 87 2.99 0.88 23.07
C ASP A 87 2.77 2.38 22.88
N ALA A 88 1.90 2.76 21.92
CA ALA A 88 1.52 4.16 21.71
C ALA A 88 0.82 4.75 22.95
N LEU A 89 -0.10 4.03 23.56
CA LEU A 89 -0.79 4.49 24.77
C LEU A 89 0.15 4.64 25.98
N ALA A 90 1.22 3.84 26.03
CA ALA A 90 2.21 3.91 27.09
C ALA A 90 3.27 5.01 26.89
N GLN A 91 3.55 5.42 25.64
CA GLN A 91 4.70 6.25 25.31
C GLN A 91 4.36 7.66 24.83
N LEU A 92 3.12 7.87 24.31
CA LEU A 92 2.74 9.18 23.75
C LEU A 92 2.42 10.20 24.86
N GLU A 93 3.01 11.40 24.68
CA GLU A 93 2.74 12.57 25.52
C GLU A 93 2.25 13.76 24.65
N PRO A 94 1.19 14.46 25.03
CA PRO A 94 0.30 14.16 26.16
C PRO A 94 -0.45 12.84 25.96
N HIS A 95 -1.00 12.27 27.03
CA HIS A 95 -1.76 11.01 26.96
C HIS A 95 -2.85 11.05 25.87
N VAL A 96 -3.06 9.92 25.24
CA VAL A 96 -4.13 9.72 24.27
C VAL A 96 -5.47 9.71 24.97
N ASP A 97 -6.42 10.51 24.49
CA ASP A 97 -7.78 10.60 25.04
C ASP A 97 -8.72 9.59 24.37
N GLU A 98 -8.63 9.44 23.05
CA GLU A 98 -9.51 8.59 22.25
C GLU A 98 -8.76 7.94 21.08
N LEU A 99 -9.33 6.85 20.56
CA LEU A 99 -8.77 6.12 19.42
C LEU A 99 -9.76 6.06 18.25
N ILE A 100 -9.22 6.21 17.04
CA ILE A 100 -9.94 5.86 15.81
C ILE A 100 -9.16 4.73 15.11
N VAL A 101 -9.85 3.63 14.81
CA VAL A 101 -9.30 2.52 14.03
C VAL A 101 -9.94 2.50 12.65
N ALA A 102 -9.15 2.77 11.61
CA ALA A 102 -9.63 2.77 10.23
C ALA A 102 -9.36 1.43 9.54
N THR A 103 -10.39 0.86 8.93
CA THR A 103 -10.27 -0.40 8.18
C THR A 103 -11.01 -0.34 6.84
N HIS A 104 -10.65 -1.23 5.92
CA HIS A 104 -11.48 -1.51 4.73
C HIS A 104 -12.78 -2.24 5.09
N PRO A 105 -13.78 -2.28 4.18
CA PRO A 105 -14.95 -3.12 4.35
C PRO A 105 -14.57 -4.58 4.63
N GLN A 106 -15.42 -5.28 5.38
CA GLN A 106 -15.17 -6.62 5.96
C GLN A 106 -14.62 -7.66 4.97
N GLN A 107 -15.06 -7.61 3.72
CA GLN A 107 -14.61 -8.56 2.68
C GLN A 107 -13.13 -8.38 2.30
N LYS A 108 -12.56 -7.21 2.56
CA LYS A 108 -11.20 -6.82 2.16
C LYS A 108 -10.24 -6.63 3.33
N SER A 109 -10.74 -6.57 4.58
CA SER A 109 -9.91 -6.29 5.76
C SER A 109 -9.44 -7.56 6.48
N GLY A 110 -8.13 -7.76 6.51
CA GLY A 110 -7.50 -8.80 7.33
C GLY A 110 -7.70 -8.59 8.84
N TRP A 111 -7.84 -7.35 9.28
CA TRP A 111 -8.03 -7.00 10.70
C TRP A 111 -9.42 -7.38 11.19
N LEU A 112 -10.46 -7.13 10.40
CA LEU A 112 -11.83 -7.52 10.77
C LEU A 112 -11.97 -9.04 10.86
N ARG A 113 -11.30 -9.79 9.98
CA ARG A 113 -11.30 -11.25 10.05
C ARG A 113 -10.59 -11.83 11.29
N LYS A 114 -9.68 -11.07 11.91
CA LYS A 114 -8.88 -11.49 13.08
C LYS A 114 -9.35 -10.88 14.38
N ASN A 115 -10.53 -10.26 14.43
CA ASN A 115 -11.08 -9.55 15.58
C ASN A 115 -10.09 -8.53 16.20
N VAL A 116 -9.28 -7.88 15.35
CA VAL A 116 -8.27 -6.92 15.81
C VAL A 116 -8.92 -5.74 16.53
N ILE A 117 -10.09 -5.30 16.06
CA ILE A 117 -10.82 -4.18 16.66
C ILE A 117 -11.18 -4.46 18.13
N ASP A 118 -11.74 -5.64 18.43
CA ASP A 118 -12.12 -6.00 19.80
C ASP A 118 -10.87 -6.18 20.69
N ARG A 119 -9.78 -6.68 20.12
CA ARG A 119 -8.51 -6.77 20.83
C ARG A 119 -7.92 -5.39 21.13
N ILE A 120 -8.06 -4.42 20.21
CA ILE A 120 -7.65 -3.02 20.44
C ILE A 120 -8.51 -2.42 21.56
N ARG A 121 -9.84 -2.61 21.53
CA ARG A 121 -10.73 -2.18 22.63
C ARG A 121 -10.30 -2.74 23.98
N GLY A 122 -9.86 -4.00 24.00
CA GLY A 122 -9.39 -4.66 25.22
C GLY A 122 -8.07 -4.10 25.79
N VAL A 123 -7.26 -3.37 24.98
CA VAL A 123 -6.00 -2.72 25.42
C VAL A 123 -6.13 -1.20 25.55
N ALA A 124 -7.26 -0.63 25.13
CA ALA A 124 -7.52 0.80 25.19
C ALA A 124 -7.96 1.25 26.60
N ASP A 125 -8.13 0.34 27.53
CA ASP A 125 -8.71 0.57 28.86
C ASP A 125 -10.10 1.25 28.75
N ASP A 126 -10.34 2.34 29.48
CA ASP A 126 -11.59 3.09 29.45
C ASP A 126 -11.69 4.10 28.30
N ARG A 127 -10.71 4.15 27.39
CA ARG A 127 -10.69 5.11 26.27
C ARG A 127 -11.68 4.71 25.19
N PRO A 128 -12.47 5.66 24.66
CA PRO A 128 -13.34 5.40 23.52
C PRO A 128 -12.56 4.92 22.30
N VAL A 129 -13.06 3.90 21.61
CA VAL A 129 -12.51 3.37 20.35
C VAL A 129 -13.57 3.43 19.29
N GLU A 130 -13.46 4.41 18.40
CA GLU A 130 -14.30 4.51 17.20
C GLU A 130 -13.72 3.63 16.08
N HIS A 131 -14.56 2.84 15.45
CA HIS A 131 -14.18 2.06 14.27
C HIS A 131 -14.78 2.70 13.02
N VAL A 132 -13.91 3.10 12.09
CA VAL A 132 -14.28 3.75 10.82
C VAL A 132 -13.99 2.81 9.67
N VAL A 133 -15.02 2.48 8.92
CA VAL A 133 -14.87 1.69 7.68
C VAL A 133 -14.78 2.65 6.51
N VAL A 134 -13.64 2.63 5.84
CA VAL A 134 -13.34 3.48 4.69
C VAL A 134 -13.35 2.66 3.41
N ASP A 135 -14.22 2.99 2.47
CA ASP A 135 -14.21 2.43 1.12
C ASP A 135 -13.77 3.50 0.11
N LEU A 136 -12.48 3.54 -0.14
CA LEU A 136 -11.87 4.53 -1.05
C LEU A 136 -12.42 4.46 -2.47
N SER A 137 -12.84 3.29 -2.95
CA SER A 137 -13.41 3.16 -4.29
C SER A 137 -14.76 3.84 -4.41
N ALA A 138 -15.55 3.76 -3.36
CA ALA A 138 -16.86 4.41 -3.33
C ALA A 138 -16.76 5.94 -3.13
N GLU A 139 -15.71 6.39 -2.40
CA GLU A 139 -15.59 7.80 -2.02
C GLU A 139 -14.87 8.67 -3.05
N THR A 140 -13.84 8.14 -3.71
CA THR A 140 -12.98 8.94 -4.60
C THR A 140 -13.03 8.53 -6.06
N GLY A 141 -13.61 7.38 -6.38
CA GLY A 141 -13.48 6.75 -7.69
C GLY A 141 -12.04 6.39 -8.07
N GLN A 142 -11.10 6.52 -7.12
CA GLN A 142 -9.70 6.19 -7.34
C GLN A 142 -9.51 4.68 -7.32
N GLN A 143 -8.81 4.17 -8.33
CA GLN A 143 -8.44 2.76 -8.43
C GLN A 143 -6.96 2.58 -8.15
N ASN A 144 -6.62 1.50 -7.44
CA ASN A 144 -5.25 1.13 -7.16
C ASN A 144 -4.82 0.04 -8.13
N VAL A 145 -3.84 0.36 -8.95
CA VAL A 145 -3.32 -0.52 -10.01
C VAL A 145 -1.98 -1.09 -9.57
N LEU A 146 -1.91 -2.41 -9.47
CA LEU A 146 -0.64 -3.11 -9.23
C LEU A 146 0.05 -3.35 -10.57
N VAL A 147 1.26 -2.85 -10.72
CA VAL A 147 2.09 -3.07 -11.90
C VAL A 147 3.23 -4.01 -11.55
N ILE A 148 3.36 -5.12 -12.27
CA ILE A 148 4.42 -6.12 -12.07
C ILE A 148 5.36 -6.05 -13.26
N ALA A 149 6.57 -5.54 -13.04
CA ALA A 149 7.58 -5.37 -14.08
C ALA A 149 8.98 -5.44 -13.49
N ASN A 150 9.91 -6.07 -14.17
CA ASN A 150 11.32 -6.09 -13.78
C ASN A 150 12.18 -5.33 -14.82
N GLU A 151 12.82 -6.05 -15.71
CA GLU A 151 13.66 -5.44 -16.76
C GLU A 151 12.84 -4.60 -17.75
N THR A 152 11.55 -4.84 -17.83
CA THR A 152 10.61 -4.11 -18.70
C THR A 152 10.04 -2.84 -18.07
N VAL A 153 10.44 -2.48 -16.84
CA VAL A 153 9.84 -1.36 -16.08
C VAL A 153 10.05 0.01 -16.75
N LEU A 154 11.12 0.18 -17.53
CA LEU A 154 11.40 1.37 -18.34
C LEU A 154 10.92 1.24 -19.78
N GLY A 155 10.29 0.14 -20.16
CA GLY A 155 9.80 -0.10 -21.52
C GLY A 155 8.66 0.84 -21.90
N GLU A 156 8.76 1.50 -23.04
CA GLU A 156 7.75 2.42 -23.58
C GLU A 156 6.34 1.82 -23.59
N ALA A 157 6.21 0.54 -23.93
CA ALA A 157 4.92 -0.14 -23.95
C ALA A 157 4.23 -0.14 -22.57
N LEU A 158 5.00 -0.35 -21.49
CA LEU A 158 4.47 -0.29 -20.13
C LEU A 158 4.16 1.14 -19.70
N LEU A 159 5.10 2.07 -19.92
CA LEU A 159 4.91 3.47 -19.52
C LEU A 159 3.69 4.08 -20.21
N ASN A 160 3.54 3.82 -21.52
CA ASN A 160 2.37 4.25 -22.28
C ASN A 160 1.07 3.62 -21.76
N LYS A 161 1.10 2.36 -21.36
CA LYS A 161 -0.06 1.70 -20.74
C LYS A 161 -0.45 2.32 -19.40
N VAL A 162 0.50 2.65 -18.55
CA VAL A 162 0.28 3.35 -17.29
C VAL A 162 -0.31 4.74 -17.54
N ARG A 163 0.24 5.51 -18.50
CA ARG A 163 -0.27 6.83 -18.93
C ARG A 163 -1.71 6.75 -19.41
N GLU A 164 -1.98 5.81 -20.33
CA GLU A 164 -3.32 5.57 -20.86
C GLU A 164 -4.32 5.23 -19.75
N ARG A 165 -3.91 4.38 -18.81
CA ARG A 165 -4.75 4.01 -17.67
C ARG A 165 -5.01 5.20 -16.75
N ALA A 166 -4.01 6.04 -16.49
CA ALA A 166 -4.14 7.27 -15.69
C ALA A 166 -5.12 8.28 -16.32
N GLN A 167 -5.18 8.35 -17.66
CA GLN A 167 -6.11 9.23 -18.38
C GLN A 167 -7.57 8.76 -18.32
N ARG A 168 -7.83 7.47 -18.11
CA ARG A 168 -9.20 6.92 -18.03
C ARG A 168 -9.93 7.24 -16.72
N GLY A 169 -9.21 7.70 -15.71
CA GLY A 169 -9.78 8.05 -14.41
C GLY A 169 -8.71 8.10 -13.31
N ARG A 170 -9.08 8.55 -12.14
CA ARG A 170 -8.14 8.61 -11.01
C ARG A 170 -7.58 7.23 -10.70
N ALA A 171 -6.27 7.10 -10.78
CA ALA A 171 -5.55 5.86 -10.48
C ALA A 171 -4.26 6.15 -9.71
N SER A 172 -3.94 5.27 -8.76
CA SER A 172 -2.65 5.22 -8.08
C SER A 172 -1.96 3.91 -8.48
N PHE A 173 -0.69 3.98 -8.84
CA PHE A 173 0.06 2.83 -9.33
C PHE A 173 1.11 2.39 -8.32
N LEU A 174 1.03 1.14 -7.89
CA LEU A 174 2.10 0.47 -7.17
C LEU A 174 2.89 -0.40 -8.15
N ILE A 175 4.13 -0.02 -8.44
CA ILE A 175 5.00 -0.75 -9.36
C ILE A 175 5.91 -1.64 -8.53
N ILE A 176 5.73 -2.94 -8.60
CA ILE A 176 6.63 -3.91 -7.98
C ILE A 176 7.62 -4.47 -8.99
N SER A 177 8.90 -4.54 -8.60
CA SER A 177 9.96 -5.12 -9.41
C SER A 177 10.49 -6.39 -8.74
N PRO A 178 9.95 -7.58 -9.09
CA PRO A 178 10.49 -8.84 -8.61
C PRO A 178 11.94 -9.01 -9.04
N GLN A 179 12.81 -9.40 -8.13
CA GLN A 179 14.21 -9.61 -8.45
C GLN A 179 14.41 -10.88 -9.27
N SER A 180 15.20 -10.80 -10.33
CA SER A 180 15.55 -11.98 -11.14
C SER A 180 16.62 -12.86 -10.47
N ASP A 181 17.44 -12.28 -9.61
CA ASP A 181 18.56 -12.94 -8.93
C ASP A 181 18.52 -12.62 -7.42
N PRO A 182 18.56 -13.63 -6.55
CA PRO A 182 18.62 -13.41 -5.10
C PRO A 182 19.97 -12.84 -4.60
N SER A 183 20.94 -12.61 -5.50
CA SER A 183 22.21 -11.99 -5.12
C SER A 183 22.04 -10.51 -4.75
N GLU A 184 22.75 -10.06 -3.72
CA GLU A 184 22.72 -8.66 -3.27
C GLU A 184 23.15 -7.65 -4.36
N SER A 185 23.88 -8.10 -5.39
CA SER A 185 24.35 -7.24 -6.49
C SER A 185 23.26 -6.82 -7.48
N ALA A 186 22.19 -7.61 -7.64
CA ALA A 186 21.09 -7.31 -8.56
C ALA A 186 20.09 -6.27 -8.00
N HIS A 187 20.05 -6.14 -6.66
CA HIS A 187 19.15 -5.25 -5.96
C HIS A 187 19.31 -3.76 -6.31
N PRO A 188 20.52 -3.18 -6.29
CA PRO A 188 20.71 -1.76 -6.58
C PRO A 188 20.36 -1.37 -8.02
N GLU A 189 20.49 -2.29 -8.97
CA GLU A 189 20.16 -2.02 -10.37
C GLU A 189 18.64 -2.03 -10.60
N ALA A 190 17.93 -3.00 -10.07
CA ALA A 190 16.47 -3.04 -10.10
C ALA A 190 15.87 -1.80 -9.42
N GLU A 191 16.42 -1.38 -8.29
CA GLU A 191 16.01 -0.18 -7.57
C GLU A 191 16.24 1.10 -8.39
N ARG A 192 17.38 1.23 -9.06
CA ARG A 192 17.67 2.39 -9.95
C ARG A 192 16.70 2.46 -11.11
N ARG A 193 16.44 1.33 -11.79
CA ARG A 193 15.45 1.27 -12.89
C ARG A 193 14.07 1.67 -12.42
N LEU A 194 13.65 1.13 -11.28
CA LEU A 194 12.34 1.42 -10.69
C LEU A 194 12.20 2.88 -10.28
N LYS A 195 13.21 3.46 -9.62
CA LYS A 195 13.25 4.88 -9.25
C LYS A 195 13.13 5.79 -10.47
N ARG A 196 13.82 5.45 -11.56
CA ARG A 196 13.75 6.22 -12.81
C ARG A 196 12.33 6.18 -13.40
N ALA A 197 11.72 4.99 -13.52
CA ALA A 197 10.36 4.86 -14.04
C ALA A 197 9.33 5.62 -13.19
N VAL A 198 9.40 5.49 -11.86
CA VAL A 198 8.52 6.21 -10.93
C VAL A 198 8.72 7.72 -11.03
N SER A 199 9.97 8.20 -11.14
CA SER A 199 10.25 9.64 -11.27
C SER A 199 9.71 10.20 -12.58
N GLU A 200 9.81 9.47 -13.68
CA GLU A 200 9.27 9.86 -14.99
C GLU A 200 7.75 9.99 -14.93
N LEU A 201 7.06 8.97 -14.45
CA LEU A 201 5.59 8.99 -14.30
C LEU A 201 5.11 10.11 -13.37
N ARG A 202 5.79 10.32 -12.25
CA ARG A 202 5.45 11.42 -11.31
C ARG A 202 5.68 12.79 -11.94
N GLY A 203 6.73 12.96 -12.75
CA GLY A 203 6.98 14.19 -13.50
C GLY A 203 5.86 14.54 -14.47
N GLU A 204 5.08 13.55 -14.90
CA GLU A 204 3.91 13.69 -15.77
C GLU A 204 2.58 13.80 -14.99
N GLY A 205 2.64 13.88 -13.66
CA GLY A 205 1.45 13.99 -12.80
C GLY A 205 0.75 12.66 -12.50
N VAL A 206 1.38 11.51 -12.82
CA VAL A 206 0.84 10.19 -12.49
C VAL A 206 1.21 9.84 -11.05
N GLU A 207 0.22 9.46 -10.25
CA GLU A 207 0.46 8.99 -8.89
C GLU A 207 1.05 7.57 -8.94
N ALA A 208 2.36 7.45 -8.82
CA ALA A 208 3.08 6.19 -8.90
C ALA A 208 4.03 5.99 -7.71
N HIS A 209 4.12 4.76 -7.24
CA HIS A 209 5.05 4.31 -6.21
C HIS A 209 5.78 3.06 -6.69
N GLY A 210 6.97 2.82 -6.18
CA GLY A 210 7.77 1.66 -6.58
C GLY A 210 8.41 0.96 -5.41
N GLN A 211 8.48 -0.36 -5.49
CA GLN A 211 9.22 -1.19 -4.54
C GLN A 211 9.83 -2.41 -5.22
N VAL A 212 11.02 -2.77 -4.79
CA VAL A 212 11.62 -4.05 -5.15
C VAL A 212 10.91 -5.14 -4.33
N ALA A 213 10.61 -6.26 -4.96
CA ALA A 213 9.76 -7.29 -4.38
C ALA A 213 10.40 -8.68 -4.44
N HIS A 214 9.72 -9.66 -3.84
CA HIS A 214 10.14 -11.06 -3.82
C HIS A 214 10.52 -11.57 -5.22
N PRO A 215 11.57 -12.42 -5.37
CA PRO A 215 12.02 -12.92 -6.66
C PRO A 215 10.95 -13.66 -7.48
N ASP A 216 10.05 -14.38 -6.82
CA ASP A 216 8.91 -14.98 -7.52
C ASP A 216 7.80 -13.94 -7.72
N PRO A 217 7.47 -13.58 -8.97
CA PRO A 217 6.51 -12.50 -9.26
C PRO A 217 5.08 -12.80 -8.82
N PHE A 218 4.71 -14.08 -8.72
CA PHE A 218 3.40 -14.47 -8.23
C PHE A 218 3.29 -14.24 -6.72
N SER A 219 4.29 -14.67 -5.96
CA SER A 219 4.37 -14.41 -4.52
C SER A 219 4.41 -12.91 -4.22
N ALA A 220 5.22 -12.15 -4.98
CA ALA A 220 5.30 -10.70 -4.86
C ALA A 220 3.94 -10.00 -5.09
N ALA A 221 3.17 -10.48 -6.07
CA ALA A 221 1.83 -9.95 -6.33
C ALA A 221 0.87 -10.24 -5.19
N LEU A 222 0.85 -11.47 -4.68
CA LEU A 222 -0.02 -11.85 -3.56
C LEU A 222 0.33 -11.10 -2.27
N GLU A 223 1.60 -10.84 -2.03
CA GLU A 223 2.06 -10.00 -0.92
C GLU A 223 1.55 -8.57 -1.06
N ALA A 224 1.73 -7.96 -2.23
CA ALA A 224 1.26 -6.60 -2.49
C ALA A 224 -0.27 -6.48 -2.34
N ILE A 225 -1.03 -7.46 -2.83
CA ILE A 225 -2.50 -7.53 -2.68
C ILE A 225 -2.91 -7.74 -1.21
N GLY A 226 -2.10 -8.44 -0.45
CA GLY A 226 -2.33 -8.65 0.99
C GLY A 226 -2.02 -7.41 1.85
N GLU A 227 -1.17 -6.53 1.36
CA GLU A 227 -0.72 -5.32 2.06
C GLU A 227 -1.48 -4.06 1.63
N GLU A 228 -1.80 -3.94 0.35
CA GLU A 228 -2.51 -2.80 -0.22
C GLU A 228 -3.74 -3.28 -0.97
N ARG A 229 -4.78 -2.45 -0.99
CA ARG A 229 -5.92 -2.70 -1.85
C ARG A 229 -5.49 -2.58 -3.31
N VAL A 230 -5.78 -3.60 -4.09
CA VAL A 230 -5.57 -3.64 -5.54
C VAL A 230 -6.92 -3.84 -6.23
N ASP A 231 -7.20 -3.05 -7.26
CA ASP A 231 -8.42 -3.14 -8.07
C ASP A 231 -8.13 -3.72 -9.46
N GLU A 232 -6.89 -3.62 -9.95
CA GLU A 232 -6.47 -4.06 -11.28
C GLU A 232 -4.98 -4.40 -11.26
N ILE A 233 -4.57 -5.34 -12.09
CA ILE A 233 -3.16 -5.77 -12.22
C ILE A 233 -2.70 -5.56 -13.66
N ILE A 234 -1.53 -4.94 -13.85
CA ILE A 234 -0.81 -4.87 -15.12
C ILE A 234 0.48 -5.67 -14.99
N VAL A 235 0.66 -6.65 -15.84
CA VAL A 235 1.90 -7.46 -15.90
C VAL A 235 2.68 -7.09 -17.15
N SER A 236 3.94 -6.67 -17.00
CA SER A 236 4.81 -6.38 -18.14
C SER A 236 5.92 -7.43 -18.27
N THR A 237 6.03 -8.03 -19.44
CA THR A 237 7.05 -9.05 -19.74
C THR A 237 7.66 -8.84 -21.11
N PHE A 238 8.83 -9.41 -21.36
CA PHE A 238 9.28 -9.68 -22.71
C PHE A 238 8.45 -10.80 -23.36
N GLY A 239 8.60 -11.01 -24.65
CA GLY A 239 7.97 -12.12 -25.35
C GLY A 239 8.33 -13.50 -24.77
N PRO A 240 7.59 -14.56 -25.14
CA PRO A 240 7.70 -15.90 -24.53
C PRO A 240 9.11 -16.51 -24.58
N GLU A 241 9.90 -16.16 -25.60
CA GLU A 241 11.26 -16.67 -25.75
C GLU A 241 12.22 -16.16 -24.67
N LYS A 242 12.00 -14.94 -24.16
CA LYS A 242 12.85 -14.29 -23.16
C LYS A 242 12.25 -14.29 -21.75
N SER A 243 10.93 -14.43 -21.63
CA SER A 243 10.25 -14.31 -20.33
C SER A 243 10.09 -15.67 -19.64
N GLY A 244 10.80 -15.85 -18.54
CA GLY A 244 10.57 -16.98 -17.63
C GLY A 244 9.21 -16.93 -16.92
N TRP A 245 8.60 -15.75 -16.81
CA TRP A 245 7.30 -15.55 -16.17
C TRP A 245 6.15 -16.09 -17.03
N LEU A 246 6.20 -15.87 -18.35
CA LEU A 246 5.21 -16.41 -19.28
C LEU A 246 5.28 -17.95 -19.34
N ARG A 247 6.47 -18.51 -19.25
CA ARG A 247 6.64 -19.98 -19.21
C ARG A 247 6.06 -20.63 -17.94
N ARG A 248 5.78 -19.83 -16.89
CA ARG A 248 5.17 -20.27 -15.62
C ARG A 248 3.72 -19.83 -15.49
N ASP A 249 3.08 -19.46 -16.59
CA ASP A 249 1.66 -19.06 -16.67
C ASP A 249 1.26 -17.99 -15.63
N LEU A 250 2.18 -17.04 -15.34
CA LEU A 250 1.98 -16.01 -14.31
C LEU A 250 0.64 -15.28 -14.48
N VAL A 251 0.32 -14.87 -15.71
CA VAL A 251 -0.88 -14.07 -16.00
C VAL A 251 -2.16 -14.87 -15.70
N GLU A 252 -2.21 -16.14 -16.09
CA GLU A 252 -3.36 -17.01 -15.81
C GLU A 252 -3.48 -17.34 -14.33
N ARG A 253 -2.36 -17.61 -13.67
CA ARG A 253 -2.36 -17.85 -12.22
C ARG A 253 -2.89 -16.62 -11.45
N LEU A 254 -2.46 -15.42 -11.82
CA LEU A 254 -2.96 -14.19 -11.19
C LEU A 254 -4.47 -14.02 -11.41
N ARG A 255 -4.98 -14.26 -12.62
CA ARG A 255 -6.41 -14.19 -12.92
C ARG A 255 -7.24 -15.15 -12.08
N ASN A 256 -6.75 -16.37 -11.94
CA ASN A 256 -7.47 -17.43 -11.23
C ASN A 256 -7.46 -17.24 -9.70
N GLU A 257 -6.33 -16.78 -9.14
CA GLU A 257 -6.16 -16.72 -7.69
C GLU A 257 -6.65 -15.38 -7.09
N THR A 258 -6.63 -14.30 -7.87
CA THR A 258 -6.97 -12.97 -7.31
C THR A 258 -8.38 -12.51 -7.63
N ASN A 259 -9.02 -13.06 -8.64
CA ASN A 259 -10.30 -12.58 -9.21
C ASN A 259 -10.26 -11.10 -9.62
N LEU A 260 -9.07 -10.54 -9.86
CA LEU A 260 -8.87 -9.18 -10.32
C LEU A 260 -8.70 -9.13 -11.84
N PRO A 261 -9.06 -8.03 -12.50
CA PRO A 261 -8.69 -7.80 -13.88
C PRO A 261 -7.17 -7.81 -14.03
N VAL A 262 -6.64 -8.65 -14.93
CA VAL A 262 -5.20 -8.74 -15.21
C VAL A 262 -4.96 -8.43 -16.67
N GLU A 263 -4.27 -7.33 -16.93
CA GLU A 263 -3.83 -6.93 -18.25
C GLU A 263 -2.36 -7.30 -18.45
N HIS A 264 -2.02 -7.81 -19.63
CA HIS A 264 -0.67 -8.20 -19.98
C HIS A 264 -0.11 -7.29 -21.07
N VAL A 265 1.06 -6.70 -20.81
CA VAL A 265 1.79 -5.84 -21.73
C VAL A 265 3.08 -6.53 -22.15
N MET A 266 3.26 -6.75 -23.43
CA MET A 266 4.52 -7.26 -23.98
C MET A 266 5.43 -6.10 -24.36
N ALA A 267 6.62 -6.06 -23.74
CA ALA A 267 7.66 -5.12 -24.12
C ALA A 267 8.35 -5.59 -25.41
N THR A 268 8.55 -4.67 -26.33
CA THR A 268 9.44 -4.88 -27.48
C THR A 268 10.89 -4.93 -27.01
N SER A 269 11.74 -5.70 -27.69
CA SER A 269 13.12 -6.00 -27.26
C SER A 269 14.10 -4.82 -27.27
N GLU A 270 13.65 -3.61 -27.54
CA GLU A 270 14.48 -2.41 -27.52
C GLU A 270 14.44 -1.78 -26.12
N VAL A 271 15.34 -2.24 -25.24
CA VAL A 271 15.77 -1.46 -24.09
C VAL A 271 16.81 -0.48 -24.60
N PRO A 272 16.59 0.84 -24.55
CA PRO A 272 17.66 1.79 -24.85
C PRO A 272 18.81 1.57 -23.87
N ALA A 273 20.02 1.56 -24.40
CA ALA A 273 21.26 1.41 -23.64
C ALA A 273 21.47 2.54 -22.61
#